data_fc501f66f5d125a77537136e369240bb
#
_entry.id   fc501f66f5d125a77537136e369240bb
#
_cell.length_a   1.000
_cell.length_b   1.000
_cell.length_c   1.000
_cell.angle_alpha   90.00
_cell.angle_beta   90.00
_cell.angle_gamma   90.00
#
_symmetry.space_group_name_H-M   'P 1'
#
loop_
_entity.id
_entity.type
_entity.pdbx_description
1 polymer ?
#
loop_
_entity_poly.entity_id
_entity_poly.type
_entity_poly.pdbx_seq_one_letter_code
_entity_poly.pdbx_strand_id
1 'polypeptide(L)'
;VSGAGPRLERLDTHHDLSSFDCGNTGLNAWLVRHALAAQRMDSARTFLLVETGMRAEGECLPLSVDGEHPIGYFSLTMGSVRRKDAPARLVRGMPGYPVGMVLLARLAVDRTQQGRGFGGLLLAEALRKAVAAGENAAARLLVVDAVDDVAAAFYGRWGFIEAPEQPLRLYRRLSDIRASLPK
;
A
#
# COMPACT_ATOMS: atom_id res chain seq x y z
N VAL A 1 -11.82 28.40 4.71
CA VAL A 1 -10.62 27.93 5.42
C VAL A 1 -10.36 26.51 4.93
N SER A 2 -9.51 26.37 3.90
CA SER A 2 -9.14 25.06 3.34
C SER A 2 -8.08 24.43 4.24
N GLY A 3 -8.49 23.57 5.17
CA GLY A 3 -7.56 22.66 5.82
C GLY A 3 -6.94 21.75 4.77
N ALA A 4 -5.62 21.78 4.64
CA ALA A 4 -4.92 20.88 3.75
C ALA A 4 -5.16 19.44 4.25
N GLY A 5 -5.79 18.60 3.41
CA GLY A 5 -6.07 17.21 3.73
C GLY A 5 -4.78 16.36 3.79
N PRO A 6 -4.90 15.10 4.19
CA PRO A 6 -3.76 14.22 4.24
C PRO A 6 -3.11 14.08 2.86
N ARG A 7 -1.79 14.06 2.82
CA ARG A 7 -1.00 13.92 1.57
C ARG A 7 -0.21 12.62 1.56
N LEU A 8 -0.03 12.08 0.36
CA LEU A 8 0.77 10.87 0.16
C LEU A 8 2.20 11.26 -0.19
N GLU A 9 3.16 10.77 0.58
CA GLU A 9 4.58 10.98 0.36
C GLU A 9 5.33 9.65 0.23
N ARG A 10 6.44 9.69 -0.50
CA ARG A 10 7.38 8.58 -0.50
C ARG A 10 8.19 8.62 0.79
N LEU A 11 8.39 7.46 1.42
CA LEU A 11 9.19 7.36 2.64
C LEU A 11 10.59 7.94 2.42
N ASP A 12 11.01 8.81 3.34
CA ASP A 12 12.34 9.41 3.39
C ASP A 12 12.81 9.55 4.85
N THR A 13 14.06 9.98 5.03
CA THR A 13 14.75 10.09 6.34
C THR A 13 14.17 11.16 7.25
N HIS A 14 13.45 12.13 6.72
CA HIS A 14 12.84 13.21 7.52
C HIS A 14 11.56 12.79 8.25
N HIS A 15 10.95 11.65 7.88
CA HIS A 15 9.74 11.17 8.53
C HIS A 15 10.05 10.57 9.90
N ASP A 16 9.31 10.99 10.92
CA ASP A 16 9.34 10.36 12.23
C ASP A 16 8.35 9.19 12.29
N LEU A 17 8.89 7.98 12.36
CA LEU A 17 8.14 6.74 12.41
C LEU A 17 8.02 6.18 13.83
N SER A 18 8.62 6.81 14.82
CA SER A 18 8.80 6.24 16.16
C SER A 18 7.49 6.03 16.92
N SER A 19 6.48 6.86 16.66
CA SER A 19 5.17 6.80 17.30
C SER A 19 4.14 5.96 16.55
N PHE A 20 4.47 5.43 15.36
CA PHE A 20 3.50 4.68 14.55
C PHE A 20 3.12 3.34 15.21
N ASP A 21 1.83 3.14 15.43
CA ASP A 21 1.27 1.88 15.93
C ASP A 21 -0.06 1.54 15.25
N CYS A 22 -0.05 0.58 14.36
CA CYS A 22 -1.26 0.06 13.70
C CYS A 22 -1.93 -1.09 14.44
N GLY A 23 -1.40 -1.52 15.60
CA GLY A 23 -1.88 -2.67 16.35
C GLY A 23 -1.29 -4.01 15.94
N ASN A 24 -0.48 -4.06 14.90
CA ASN A 24 0.25 -5.24 14.46
C ASN A 24 1.75 -5.00 14.63
N THR A 25 2.37 -5.72 15.57
CA THR A 25 3.79 -5.54 15.92
C THR A 25 4.73 -5.82 14.75
N GLY A 26 4.39 -6.77 13.88
CA GLY A 26 5.18 -7.10 12.69
C GLY A 26 5.17 -5.96 11.66
N LEU A 27 4.01 -5.34 11.40
CA LEU A 27 3.88 -4.20 10.50
C LEU A 27 4.58 -2.96 11.07
N ASN A 28 4.43 -2.69 12.37
CA ASN A 28 5.12 -1.60 13.05
C ASN A 28 6.64 -1.77 12.98
N ALA A 29 7.14 -2.93 13.38
CA ALA A 29 8.58 -3.22 13.37
C ALA A 29 9.19 -3.13 11.96
N TRP A 30 8.46 -3.59 10.96
CA TRP A 30 8.93 -3.51 9.58
C TRP A 30 9.05 -2.05 9.11
N LEU A 31 8.04 -1.23 9.37
CA LEU A 31 8.05 0.18 8.98
C LEU A 31 9.25 0.91 9.58
N VAL A 32 9.42 0.77 10.90
CA VAL A 32 10.45 1.51 11.66
C VAL A 32 11.87 1.01 11.34
N ARG A 33 12.06 -0.30 11.20
CA ARG A 33 13.41 -0.90 11.13
C ARG A 33 13.87 -1.24 9.72
N HIS A 34 12.95 -1.51 8.79
CA HIS A 34 13.31 -2.12 7.52
C HIS A 34 12.87 -1.33 6.29
N ALA A 35 11.81 -0.53 6.38
CA ALA A 35 11.20 0.10 5.20
C ALA A 35 12.17 1.01 4.45
N LEU A 36 12.92 1.86 5.16
CA LEU A 36 13.88 2.78 4.55
C LEU A 36 15.06 2.03 3.90
N ALA A 37 15.57 0.99 4.56
CA ALA A 37 16.62 0.16 4.01
C ALA A 37 16.15 -0.60 2.76
N ALA A 38 14.96 -1.20 2.80
CA ALA A 38 14.35 -1.87 1.65
C ALA A 38 14.17 -0.92 0.46
N GLN A 39 13.78 0.35 0.73
CA GLN A 39 13.65 1.35 -0.32
C GLN A 39 14.98 1.76 -0.94
N ARG A 40 16.05 1.89 -0.12
CA ARG A 40 17.41 2.20 -0.61
C ARG A 40 18.01 1.06 -1.43
N MET A 41 17.67 -0.18 -1.12
CA MET A 41 18.11 -1.39 -1.84
C MET A 41 17.20 -1.75 -3.03
N ASP A 42 16.25 -0.89 -3.39
CA ASP A 42 15.28 -1.12 -4.47
C ASP A 42 14.43 -2.40 -4.32
N SER A 43 14.35 -2.98 -3.12
CA SER A 43 13.57 -4.19 -2.85
C SER A 43 12.10 -3.91 -2.52
N ALA A 44 11.77 -2.68 -2.10
CA ALA A 44 10.40 -2.21 -1.91
C ALA A 44 10.29 -0.69 -2.06
N ARG A 45 9.08 -0.22 -2.38
CA ARG A 45 8.72 1.22 -2.38
C ARG A 45 7.65 1.46 -1.35
N THR A 46 7.95 2.30 -0.37
CA THR A 46 7.04 2.63 0.73
C THR A 46 6.53 4.05 0.58
N PHE A 47 5.23 4.20 0.78
CA PHE A 47 4.52 5.48 0.74
C PHE A 47 3.80 5.68 2.07
N LEU A 48 3.90 6.89 2.60
CA LEU A 48 3.25 7.31 3.83
C LEU A 48 2.09 8.25 3.51
N LEU A 49 0.99 8.09 4.21
CA LEU A 49 -0.05 9.10 4.29
C LEU A 49 0.25 9.93 5.54
N VAL A 50 0.54 11.22 5.35
CA VAL A 50 0.87 12.14 6.43
C VAL A 50 -0.19 13.23 6.58
N GLU A 51 -0.41 13.69 7.80
CA GLU A 51 -1.31 14.81 8.05
C GLU A 51 -0.55 16.11 7.83
N THR A 52 -1.14 17.02 7.09
CA THR A 52 -0.58 18.37 7.00
C THR A 52 -1.01 19.11 8.25
N GLY A 53 -0.11 19.27 9.21
CA GLY A 53 -0.36 20.08 10.41
C GLY A 53 -0.66 21.52 10.01
N MET A 54 -1.87 22.01 10.30
CA MET A 54 -2.13 23.44 10.34
C MET A 54 -1.52 23.98 11.64
N ARG A 55 -0.42 24.69 11.53
CA ARG A 55 0.00 25.58 12.62
C ARG A 55 -0.98 26.74 12.69
N ALA A 56 -1.45 27.01 13.90
CA ALA A 56 -2.13 28.28 14.20
C ALA A 56 -1.20 29.42 13.82
N GLU A 57 -1.73 30.42 13.08
CA GLU A 57 -0.98 31.61 12.68
C GLU A 57 -0.44 32.32 13.91
N GLY A 58 0.88 32.56 13.97
CA GLY A 58 1.45 33.51 14.88
C GLY A 58 2.84 33.25 15.47
N GLU A 59 3.45 32.09 15.38
CA GLU A 59 4.77 31.86 15.93
C GLU A 59 5.78 31.38 14.89
N CYS A 60 6.76 32.25 14.64
CA CYS A 60 7.95 31.94 13.87
C CYS A 60 8.94 31.20 14.78
N LEU A 61 8.74 29.90 14.96
CA LEU A 61 9.72 29.02 15.60
C LEU A 61 10.37 28.12 14.51
N PRO A 62 11.64 27.74 14.68
CA PRO A 62 12.38 27.02 13.65
C PRO A 62 11.71 25.70 13.32
N LEU A 63 11.71 25.37 12.01
CA LEU A 63 11.31 24.12 11.43
C LEU A 63 12.09 22.98 12.10
N SER A 64 11.47 22.31 13.00
CA SER A 64 11.78 21.02 13.56
C SER A 64 11.37 20.96 15.01
N VAL A 65 10.51 20.07 15.34
CA VAL A 65 10.62 19.12 16.45
C VAL A 65 9.46 18.11 16.37
N ASP A 66 8.37 18.43 15.69
CA ASP A 66 7.32 17.42 15.44
C ASP A 66 7.41 16.98 13.99
N GLY A 67 8.20 15.92 13.75
CA GLY A 67 8.23 15.22 12.47
C GLY A 67 6.81 14.84 12.07
N GLU A 68 6.49 14.93 10.78
CA GLU A 68 5.19 14.55 10.27
C GLU A 68 4.92 13.08 10.61
N HIS A 69 3.94 12.84 11.49
CA HIS A 69 3.56 11.50 11.90
C HIS A 69 2.70 10.83 10.82
N PRO A 70 3.02 9.60 10.41
CA PRO A 70 2.23 8.92 9.40
C PRO A 70 0.87 8.50 9.96
N ILE A 71 -0.21 8.87 9.25
CA ILE A 71 -1.56 8.32 9.44
C ILE A 71 -1.59 6.84 9.10
N GLY A 72 -0.79 6.44 8.11
CA GLY A 72 -0.70 5.08 7.64
C GLY A 72 0.32 4.96 6.52
N TYR A 73 0.52 3.74 6.06
CA TYR A 73 1.46 3.47 4.98
C TYR A 73 1.05 2.28 4.12
N PHE A 74 1.62 2.20 2.93
CA PHE A 74 1.66 0.97 2.15
C PHE A 74 3.03 0.78 1.50
N SER A 75 3.32 -0.47 1.14
CA SER A 75 4.57 -0.83 0.48
C SER A 75 4.32 -1.73 -0.72
N LEU A 76 4.95 -1.42 -1.85
CA LEU A 76 4.88 -2.17 -3.09
C LEU A 76 6.23 -2.78 -3.44
N THR A 77 6.19 -3.97 -4.03
CA THR A 77 7.34 -4.61 -4.67
C THR A 77 6.93 -5.32 -5.96
N MET A 78 7.90 -5.60 -6.82
CA MET A 78 7.68 -6.36 -8.04
C MET A 78 7.96 -7.84 -7.80
N GLY A 79 7.25 -8.70 -8.52
CA GLY A 79 7.46 -10.13 -8.44
C GLY A 79 6.84 -10.88 -9.61
N SER A 80 6.79 -12.18 -9.48
CA SER A 80 6.08 -13.06 -10.41
C SER A 80 5.37 -14.17 -9.66
N VAL A 81 4.30 -14.70 -10.26
CA VAL A 81 3.53 -15.82 -9.74
C VAL A 81 3.43 -16.90 -10.81
N ARG A 82 3.51 -18.16 -10.40
CA ARG A 82 3.28 -19.26 -11.32
C ARG A 82 1.80 -19.25 -11.73
N ARG A 83 1.54 -19.48 -13.00
CA ARG A 83 0.18 -19.48 -13.55
C ARG A 83 -0.80 -20.36 -12.78
N LYS A 84 -0.36 -21.52 -12.30
CA LYS A 84 -1.17 -22.46 -11.53
C LYS A 84 -1.58 -21.96 -10.14
N ASP A 85 -0.83 -21.03 -9.56
CA ASP A 85 -1.06 -20.48 -8.23
C ASP A 85 -1.98 -19.25 -8.26
N ALA A 86 -2.30 -18.75 -9.46
CA ALA A 86 -3.21 -17.62 -9.66
C ALA A 86 -4.60 -18.11 -10.09
N PRO A 87 -5.68 -17.37 -9.77
CA PRO A 87 -7.03 -17.71 -10.24
C PRO A 87 -7.09 -17.84 -11.78
N ALA A 88 -7.55 -18.98 -12.28
CA ALA A 88 -7.53 -19.33 -13.70
C ALA A 88 -8.15 -18.25 -14.61
N ARG A 89 -9.23 -17.58 -14.14
CA ARG A 89 -9.90 -16.53 -14.91
C ARG A 89 -9.04 -15.28 -15.15
N LEU A 90 -8.05 -15.01 -14.26
CA LEU A 90 -7.16 -13.84 -14.39
C LEU A 90 -5.97 -14.09 -15.33
N VAL A 91 -5.61 -15.36 -15.54
CA VAL A 91 -4.46 -15.78 -16.34
C VAL A 91 -4.84 -16.54 -17.60
N ARG A 92 -6.13 -16.57 -17.95
CA ARG A 92 -6.62 -17.23 -19.16
C ARG A 92 -5.92 -16.64 -20.39
N GLY A 93 -5.47 -17.53 -21.30
CA GLY A 93 -4.78 -17.15 -22.55
C GLY A 93 -3.34 -16.71 -22.37
N MET A 94 -2.78 -16.73 -21.16
CA MET A 94 -1.37 -16.44 -20.94
C MET A 94 -0.49 -17.67 -21.22
N PRO A 95 0.74 -17.44 -21.68
CA PRO A 95 1.72 -18.54 -21.84
C PRO A 95 2.07 -19.19 -20.50
N GLY A 96 2.77 -20.34 -20.55
CA GLY A 96 3.05 -21.20 -19.38
C GLY A 96 4.13 -20.68 -18.42
N TYR A 97 4.81 -19.60 -18.72
CA TYR A 97 5.83 -19.02 -17.84
C TYR A 97 5.23 -18.12 -16.74
N PRO A 98 6.01 -17.74 -15.70
CA PRO A 98 5.52 -16.92 -14.60
C PRO A 98 4.94 -15.60 -15.06
N VAL A 99 3.86 -15.18 -14.39
CA VAL A 99 3.12 -13.96 -14.69
C VAL A 99 3.65 -12.82 -13.82
N GLY A 100 4.05 -11.71 -14.44
CA GLY A 100 4.51 -10.53 -13.73
C GLY A 100 3.41 -9.95 -12.83
N MET A 101 3.78 -9.57 -11.61
CA MET A 101 2.87 -8.99 -10.63
C MET A 101 3.50 -7.83 -9.86
N VAL A 102 2.66 -6.92 -9.41
CA VAL A 102 2.96 -6.02 -8.31
C VAL A 102 2.42 -6.66 -7.03
N LEU A 103 3.21 -6.70 -5.98
CA LEU A 103 2.78 -7.15 -4.65
C LEU A 103 2.54 -5.93 -3.76
N LEU A 104 1.32 -5.76 -3.27
CA LEU A 104 1.02 -4.90 -2.14
C LEU A 104 1.45 -5.66 -0.87
N ALA A 105 2.73 -5.48 -0.53
CA ALA A 105 3.37 -6.25 0.52
C ALA A 105 2.86 -5.87 1.92
N ARG A 106 2.47 -4.60 2.12
CA ARG A 106 1.96 -4.08 3.40
C ARG A 106 1.00 -2.94 3.17
N LEU A 107 0.00 -2.85 4.03
CA LEU A 107 -0.90 -1.71 4.16
C LEU A 107 -1.34 -1.64 5.62
N ALA A 108 -1.17 -0.49 6.26
CA ALA A 108 -1.55 -0.30 7.64
C ALA A 108 -1.96 1.16 7.92
N VAL A 109 -2.88 1.34 8.86
CA VAL A 109 -3.34 2.63 9.37
C VAL A 109 -3.06 2.67 10.86
N ASP A 110 -2.53 3.79 11.35
CA ASP A 110 -2.31 4.03 12.77
C ASP A 110 -3.61 3.85 13.57
N ARG A 111 -3.53 3.27 14.76
CA ARG A 111 -4.69 2.96 15.63
C ARG A 111 -5.57 4.18 15.88
N THR A 112 -4.95 5.33 16.11
CA THR A 112 -5.65 6.59 16.40
C THR A 112 -6.43 7.12 15.20
N GLN A 113 -6.12 6.62 14.01
CA GLN A 113 -6.68 7.05 12.73
C GLN A 113 -7.59 5.99 12.07
N GLN A 114 -7.69 4.80 12.67
CA GLN A 114 -8.59 3.75 12.17
C GLN A 114 -10.06 4.17 12.26
N GLY A 115 -10.91 3.54 11.45
CA GLY A 115 -12.35 3.87 11.38
C GLY A 115 -12.71 5.16 10.64
N ARG A 116 -11.72 5.95 10.18
CA ARG A 116 -11.90 7.24 9.50
C ARG A 116 -11.82 7.15 7.96
N GLY A 117 -11.78 5.95 7.41
CA GLY A 117 -11.73 5.74 5.95
C GLY A 117 -10.32 5.76 5.34
N PHE A 118 -9.26 6.02 6.12
CA PHE A 118 -7.89 6.12 5.61
C PHE A 118 -7.36 4.81 5.00
N GLY A 119 -7.83 3.65 5.46
CA GLY A 119 -7.50 2.37 4.83
C GLY A 119 -7.95 2.29 3.37
N GLY A 120 -9.15 2.79 3.09
CA GLY A 120 -9.67 2.89 1.71
C GLY A 120 -8.87 3.90 0.87
N LEU A 121 -8.52 5.06 1.44
CA LEU A 121 -7.70 6.06 0.76
C LEU A 121 -6.31 5.50 0.42
N LEU A 122 -5.63 4.87 1.38
CA LEU A 122 -4.33 4.23 1.17
C LEU A 122 -4.41 3.13 0.09
N LEU A 123 -5.45 2.31 0.11
CA LEU A 123 -5.63 1.28 -0.91
C LEU A 123 -5.86 1.90 -2.29
N ALA A 124 -6.69 2.94 -2.41
CA ALA A 124 -6.90 3.64 -3.67
C ALA A 124 -5.59 4.19 -4.25
N GLU A 125 -4.75 4.79 -3.42
CA GLU A 125 -3.43 5.27 -3.83
C GLU A 125 -2.47 4.12 -4.21
N ALA A 126 -2.48 3.02 -3.44
CA ALA A 126 -1.71 1.82 -3.77
C ALA A 126 -2.13 1.22 -5.13
N LEU A 127 -3.44 1.20 -5.43
CA LEU A 127 -3.96 0.76 -6.72
C LEU A 127 -3.45 1.64 -7.88
N ARG A 128 -3.47 2.98 -7.74
CA ARG A 128 -2.93 3.91 -8.75
C ARG A 128 -1.43 3.68 -8.98
N LYS A 129 -0.65 3.57 -7.91
CA LYS A 129 0.79 3.31 -7.99
C LYS A 129 1.09 1.94 -8.60
N ALA A 130 0.31 0.90 -8.27
CA ALA A 130 0.47 -0.43 -8.83
C ALA A 130 0.17 -0.48 -10.34
N VAL A 131 -0.87 0.22 -10.80
CA VAL A 131 -1.18 0.34 -12.23
C VAL A 131 -0.01 1.00 -12.97
N ALA A 132 0.49 2.14 -12.48
CA ALA A 132 1.61 2.83 -13.10
C ALA A 132 2.89 1.98 -13.13
N ALA A 133 3.20 1.27 -12.04
CA ALA A 133 4.34 0.35 -11.98
C ALA A 133 4.17 -0.81 -12.96
N GLY A 134 2.97 -1.38 -13.04
CA GLY A 134 2.65 -2.49 -13.93
C GLY A 134 2.73 -2.13 -15.41
N GLU A 135 2.40 -0.91 -15.79
CA GLU A 135 2.56 -0.40 -17.15
C GLU A 135 4.02 -0.32 -17.57
N ASN A 136 4.87 0.20 -16.67
CA ASN A 136 6.31 0.35 -16.94
C ASN A 136 7.07 -0.99 -16.93
N ALA A 137 6.62 -1.97 -16.13
CA ALA A 137 7.32 -3.24 -15.93
C ALA A 137 6.54 -4.47 -16.45
N ALA A 138 5.49 -4.26 -17.27
CA ALA A 138 4.68 -5.32 -17.87
C ALA A 138 4.07 -6.31 -16.85
N ALA A 139 3.67 -5.86 -15.66
CA ALA A 139 2.94 -6.69 -14.72
C ALA A 139 1.46 -6.80 -15.11
N ARG A 140 0.87 -7.97 -14.89
CA ARG A 140 -0.55 -8.23 -15.16
C ARG A 140 -1.42 -8.17 -13.93
N LEU A 141 -0.88 -8.56 -12.78
CA LEU A 141 -1.62 -8.77 -11.55
C LEU A 141 -1.15 -7.85 -10.44
N LEU A 142 -2.09 -7.41 -9.62
CA LEU A 142 -1.83 -6.93 -8.27
C LEU A 142 -2.18 -8.06 -7.31
N VAL A 143 -1.27 -8.34 -6.38
CA VAL A 143 -1.40 -9.41 -5.38
C VAL A 143 -1.29 -8.79 -3.99
N VAL A 144 -2.03 -9.32 -3.03
CA VAL A 144 -1.93 -8.98 -1.62
C VAL A 144 -2.03 -10.24 -0.76
N ASP A 145 -1.23 -10.32 0.27
CA ASP A 145 -1.33 -11.35 1.32
C ASP A 145 -2.03 -10.69 2.53
N ALA A 146 -3.29 -11.04 2.77
CA ALA A 146 -4.06 -10.54 3.90
C ALA A 146 -3.56 -11.18 5.20
N VAL A 147 -3.53 -10.39 6.28
CA VAL A 147 -3.06 -10.88 7.59
C VAL A 147 -4.08 -11.77 8.28
N ASP A 148 -5.36 -11.62 7.93
CA ASP A 148 -6.49 -12.35 8.48
C ASP A 148 -7.72 -12.26 7.56
N ASP A 149 -8.81 -12.91 7.96
CA ASP A 149 -10.07 -12.93 7.20
C ASP A 149 -10.74 -11.54 7.13
N VAL A 150 -10.54 -10.68 8.13
CA VAL A 150 -11.08 -9.31 8.14
C VAL A 150 -10.39 -8.47 7.06
N ALA A 151 -9.07 -8.58 6.98
CA ALA A 151 -8.30 -7.95 5.91
C ALA A 151 -8.64 -8.54 4.53
N ALA A 152 -8.83 -9.86 4.42
CA ALA A 152 -9.26 -10.50 3.18
C ALA A 152 -10.62 -9.98 2.72
N ALA A 153 -11.60 -9.87 3.62
CA ALA A 153 -12.91 -9.30 3.33
C ALA A 153 -12.82 -7.82 2.92
N PHE A 154 -11.92 -7.04 3.54
CA PHE A 154 -11.65 -5.66 3.12
C PHE A 154 -11.17 -5.61 1.67
N TYR A 155 -10.18 -6.40 1.27
CA TYR A 155 -9.71 -6.43 -0.11
C TYR A 155 -10.76 -7.00 -1.08
N GLY A 156 -11.57 -7.97 -0.64
CA GLY A 156 -12.68 -8.51 -1.43
C GLY A 156 -13.68 -7.44 -1.89
N ARG A 157 -14.01 -6.48 -1.03
CA ARG A 157 -14.87 -5.33 -1.38
C ARG A 157 -14.27 -4.42 -2.46
N TRP A 158 -12.95 -4.48 -2.64
CA TRP A 158 -12.23 -3.77 -3.70
C TRP A 158 -12.01 -4.64 -4.96
N GLY A 159 -12.72 -5.75 -5.09
CA GLY A 159 -12.69 -6.62 -6.26
C GLY A 159 -11.49 -7.55 -6.36
N PHE A 160 -10.76 -7.75 -5.26
CA PHE A 160 -9.78 -8.82 -5.20
C PHE A 160 -10.47 -10.17 -5.04
N ILE A 161 -9.85 -11.22 -5.57
CA ILE A 161 -10.32 -12.59 -5.50
C ILE A 161 -9.26 -13.51 -4.90
N GLU A 162 -9.71 -14.47 -4.13
CA GLU A 162 -8.84 -15.43 -3.44
C GLU A 162 -8.10 -16.36 -4.43
N ALA A 163 -6.90 -16.78 -4.03
CA ALA A 163 -6.17 -17.84 -4.71
C ALA A 163 -6.84 -19.20 -4.47
N PRO A 164 -6.69 -20.17 -5.40
CA PRO A 164 -7.36 -21.46 -5.31
C PRO A 164 -7.10 -22.25 -4.02
N GLU A 165 -5.88 -22.18 -3.47
CA GLU A 165 -5.46 -22.95 -2.28
C GLU A 165 -4.93 -22.07 -1.14
N GLN A 166 -5.04 -20.77 -1.27
CA GLN A 166 -4.51 -19.78 -0.30
C GLN A 166 -5.54 -18.66 -0.10
N PRO A 167 -6.52 -18.84 0.77
CA PRO A 167 -7.65 -17.88 0.91
C PRO A 167 -7.24 -16.49 1.36
N LEU A 168 -6.10 -16.36 2.05
CA LEU A 168 -5.56 -15.05 2.46
C LEU A 168 -4.70 -14.39 1.37
N ARG A 169 -4.40 -15.08 0.26
CA ARG A 169 -3.72 -14.52 -0.89
C ARG A 169 -4.72 -14.11 -1.95
N LEU A 170 -4.82 -12.82 -2.22
CA LEU A 170 -5.83 -12.28 -3.11
C LEU A 170 -5.19 -11.61 -4.33
N TYR A 171 -5.92 -11.64 -5.43
CA TYR A 171 -5.47 -11.20 -6.75
C TYR A 171 -6.48 -10.25 -7.38
N ARG A 172 -5.99 -9.24 -8.09
CA ARG A 172 -6.79 -8.42 -8.99
C ARG A 172 -5.99 -8.12 -10.26
N ARG A 173 -6.68 -8.09 -11.41
CA ARG A 173 -6.00 -7.77 -12.68
C ARG A 173 -5.77 -6.24 -12.75
N LEU A 174 -4.56 -5.82 -13.15
CA LEU A 174 -4.22 -4.40 -13.25
C LEU A 174 -5.07 -3.66 -14.31
N SER A 175 -5.46 -4.33 -15.41
CA SER A 175 -6.38 -3.76 -16.39
C SER A 175 -7.76 -3.43 -15.82
N ASP A 176 -8.26 -4.30 -14.94
CA ASP A 176 -9.58 -4.12 -14.31
C ASP A 176 -9.53 -3.00 -13.26
N ILE A 177 -8.40 -2.89 -12.55
CA ILE A 177 -8.12 -1.77 -11.64
C ILE A 177 -8.13 -0.47 -12.44
N ARG A 178 -7.35 -0.39 -13.52
CA ARG A 178 -7.28 0.80 -14.38
C ARG A 178 -8.66 1.23 -14.87
N ALA A 179 -9.49 0.30 -15.29
CA ALA A 179 -10.84 0.58 -15.75
C ALA A 179 -11.77 1.10 -14.64
N SER A 180 -11.49 0.78 -13.38
CA SER A 180 -12.30 1.17 -12.20
C SER A 180 -11.83 2.46 -11.53
N LEU A 181 -10.62 2.95 -11.85
CA LEU A 181 -10.13 4.21 -11.31
C LEU A 181 -10.80 5.41 -12.00
N PRO A 182 -11.21 6.45 -11.26
CA PRO A 182 -11.69 7.67 -11.86
C PRO A 182 -10.58 8.31 -12.72
N LYS A 183 -11.00 8.84 -13.86
CA LYS A 183 -10.10 9.56 -14.80
C LYS A 183 -9.69 10.91 -14.22
#